data_4c8353240abc44c30cb026530c2fb34e
#
_entry.id   4c8353240abc44c30cb026530c2fb34e
#
_cell.length_a   1.000
_cell.length_b   1.000
_cell.length_c   1.000
_cell.angle_alpha   90.00
_cell.angle_beta   90.00
_cell.angle_gamma   90.00
#
_symmetry.space_group_name_H-M   'P 1'
#
loop_
_entity.id
_entity.type
_entity.pdbx_description
1 polymer ?
#
loop_
_entity_poly.entity_id
_entity_poly.type
_entity_poly.pdbx_seq_one_letter_code
_entity_poly.pdbx_strand_id
1 'polypeptide(L)'
;TYKSIIKQGALVSDEDNTSANNLEAVYESILQHLRSIYDDEPQKLLYFLQYLTTKVKLIETTAPSIERAFQLFEILNNRGQSLEPLDLLKNYLLKNLTSAPGITQNQIKDFSDSWSQFLKNLKDTGKSKAIETSTFIKHFIIGTKAINVKKKDLFEHFKDNELVANDILQLSSDINSISKVYASINKDPLSNDFLSNDDGMYTLFTLFNTVQIHPLLMPFYNAPRVDKVRLVDAAVRYVAAV
;
A
#
# COMPACT_ATOMS: atom_id res chain seq x y z
N THR A 1 -11.93 -9.55 -21.00
CA THR A 1 -10.47 -9.35 -21.19
C THR A 1 -9.71 -10.64 -20.96
N TYR A 2 -9.83 -11.35 -19.85
CA TYR A 2 -9.16 -12.64 -19.60
C TYR A 2 -9.48 -13.71 -20.67
N LYS A 3 -10.76 -13.82 -21.05
CA LYS A 3 -11.19 -14.79 -22.08
C LYS A 3 -10.73 -14.46 -23.49
N SER A 4 -10.49 -13.17 -23.80
CA SER A 4 -9.95 -12.76 -25.11
C SER A 4 -8.45 -13.05 -25.22
N ILE A 5 -7.69 -12.86 -24.13
CA ILE A 5 -6.26 -13.19 -24.06
C ILE A 5 -6.02 -14.66 -24.36
N ILE A 6 -6.83 -15.55 -23.74
CA ILE A 6 -6.67 -17.00 -23.87
C ILE A 6 -7.15 -17.51 -25.24
N LYS A 7 -8.17 -16.89 -25.83
CA LYS A 7 -8.79 -17.38 -27.08
C LYS A 7 -8.14 -16.89 -28.37
N GLN A 8 -7.48 -15.73 -28.38
CA GLN A 8 -7.00 -15.11 -29.62
C GLN A 8 -5.48 -15.02 -29.73
N GLY A 9 -4.72 -15.32 -28.68
CA GLY A 9 -3.25 -15.23 -28.69
C GLY A 9 -2.71 -13.82 -28.99
N ALA A 10 -3.58 -12.83 -29.01
CA ALA A 10 -3.24 -11.42 -29.19
C ALA A 10 -3.91 -10.59 -28.11
N LEU A 11 -3.10 -9.83 -27.38
CA LEU A 11 -3.54 -8.88 -26.38
C LEU A 11 -3.85 -7.56 -27.07
N VAL A 12 -5.07 -7.06 -26.88
CA VAL A 12 -5.38 -5.69 -27.22
C VAL A 12 -4.96 -4.84 -26.03
N SER A 13 -3.84 -4.13 -26.17
CA SER A 13 -3.37 -3.17 -25.19
C SER A 13 -4.34 -1.98 -25.16
N ASP A 14 -4.95 -1.77 -24.00
CA ASP A 14 -5.65 -0.54 -23.69
C ASP A 14 -4.61 0.35 -23.02
N GLU A 15 -4.20 1.45 -23.63
CA GLU A 15 -3.07 2.29 -23.22
C GLU A 15 -3.19 2.79 -21.76
N ASP A 16 -4.40 2.84 -21.22
CA ASP A 16 -4.69 3.29 -19.86
C ASP A 16 -4.80 2.15 -18.82
N ASN A 17 -4.66 0.87 -19.20
CA ASN A 17 -4.88 -0.25 -18.30
C ASN A 17 -3.58 -0.94 -17.85
N THR A 18 -2.95 -0.41 -16.82
CA THR A 18 -1.71 -0.94 -16.22
C THR A 18 -1.77 -2.45 -15.89
N SER A 19 -2.93 -2.98 -15.51
CA SER A 19 -3.10 -4.41 -15.21
C SER A 19 -3.07 -5.27 -16.47
N ALA A 20 -3.65 -4.79 -17.58
CA ALA A 20 -3.59 -5.47 -18.87
C ALA A 20 -2.16 -5.48 -19.43
N ASN A 21 -1.46 -4.36 -19.33
CA ASN A 21 -0.07 -4.21 -19.78
C ASN A 21 0.88 -5.11 -18.96
N ASN A 22 0.66 -5.24 -17.64
CA ASN A 22 1.43 -6.16 -16.79
C ASN A 22 1.18 -7.62 -17.17
N LEU A 23 -0.06 -8.01 -17.50
CA LEU A 23 -0.38 -9.35 -17.96
C LEU A 23 0.25 -9.67 -19.31
N GLU A 24 0.29 -8.70 -20.21
CA GLU A 24 0.99 -8.82 -21.50
C GLU A 24 2.49 -9.03 -21.29
N ALA A 25 3.13 -8.20 -20.48
CA ALA A 25 4.55 -8.32 -20.17
C ALA A 25 4.89 -9.69 -19.54
N VAL A 26 4.04 -10.20 -18.64
CA VAL A 26 4.20 -11.54 -18.03
C VAL A 26 4.02 -12.63 -19.09
N TYR A 27 3.01 -12.53 -19.94
CA TYR A 27 2.77 -13.49 -21.02
C TYR A 27 3.98 -13.57 -21.97
N GLU A 28 4.46 -12.43 -22.47
CA GLU A 28 5.61 -12.36 -23.35
C GLU A 28 6.88 -12.92 -22.67
N SER A 29 7.10 -12.59 -21.40
CA SER A 29 8.23 -13.10 -20.63
C SER A 29 8.20 -14.63 -20.51
N ILE A 30 7.02 -15.20 -20.18
CA ILE A 30 6.84 -16.66 -20.12
C ILE A 30 7.06 -17.31 -21.49
N LEU A 31 6.54 -16.69 -22.55
CA LEU A 31 6.66 -17.21 -23.93
C LEU A 31 8.12 -17.20 -24.40
N GLN A 32 8.84 -16.12 -24.15
CA GLN A 32 10.28 -16.04 -24.42
C GLN A 32 11.08 -17.08 -23.63
N HIS A 33 10.75 -17.23 -22.35
CA HIS A 33 11.42 -18.23 -21.50
C HIS A 33 11.16 -19.68 -22.00
N LEU A 34 9.93 -20.00 -22.34
CA LEU A 34 9.61 -21.32 -22.90
C LEU A 34 10.33 -21.57 -24.23
N ARG A 35 10.36 -20.59 -25.13
CA ARG A 35 11.10 -20.66 -26.39
C ARG A 35 12.59 -20.88 -26.12
N SER A 36 13.21 -20.07 -25.26
CA SER A 36 14.65 -20.20 -24.96
C SER A 36 15.08 -21.57 -24.42
N ILE A 37 14.15 -22.31 -23.81
CA ILE A 37 14.44 -23.65 -23.25
C ILE A 37 14.07 -24.78 -24.21
N TYR A 38 13.00 -24.61 -25.00
CA TYR A 38 12.35 -25.73 -25.68
C TYR A 38 12.28 -25.62 -27.22
N ASP A 39 12.76 -24.52 -27.84
CA ASP A 39 12.66 -24.31 -29.29
C ASP A 39 13.35 -25.44 -30.07
N ASP A 40 14.49 -25.93 -29.58
CA ASP A 40 15.26 -27.04 -30.20
C ASP A 40 14.88 -28.43 -29.65
N GLU A 41 13.98 -28.51 -28.67
CA GLU A 41 13.64 -29.74 -27.96
C GLU A 41 12.13 -29.90 -27.71
N PRO A 42 11.28 -30.05 -28.75
CA PRO A 42 9.82 -30.14 -28.62
C PRO A 42 9.35 -31.31 -27.74
N GLN A 43 10.13 -32.39 -27.64
CA GLN A 43 9.82 -33.48 -26.74
C GLN A 43 9.89 -33.08 -25.26
N LYS A 44 10.85 -32.26 -24.87
CA LYS A 44 10.94 -31.75 -23.49
C LYS A 44 9.75 -30.81 -23.14
N LEU A 45 9.28 -30.01 -24.09
CA LEU A 45 8.07 -29.22 -23.91
C LEU A 45 6.85 -30.12 -23.69
N LEU A 46 6.71 -31.22 -24.42
CA LEU A 46 5.64 -32.19 -24.23
C LEU A 46 5.67 -32.81 -22.82
N TYR A 47 6.85 -33.21 -22.34
CA TYR A 47 7.03 -33.74 -20.98
C TYR A 47 6.71 -32.68 -19.93
N PHE A 48 7.10 -31.42 -20.14
CA PHE A 48 6.76 -30.32 -19.24
C PHE A 48 5.24 -30.08 -19.17
N LEU A 49 4.55 -30.09 -20.33
CA LEU A 49 3.08 -29.97 -20.38
C LEU A 49 2.38 -31.14 -19.70
N GLN A 50 2.90 -32.38 -19.92
CA GLN A 50 2.39 -33.57 -19.25
C GLN A 50 2.59 -33.47 -17.72
N TYR A 51 3.75 -33.00 -17.27
CA TYR A 51 4.00 -32.74 -15.84
C TYR A 51 3.01 -31.74 -15.28
N LEU A 52 2.81 -30.57 -15.91
CA LEU A 52 1.85 -29.57 -15.49
C LEU A 52 0.43 -30.14 -15.36
N THR A 53 -0.03 -30.90 -16.34
CA THR A 53 -1.40 -31.43 -16.37
C THR A 53 -1.63 -32.62 -15.44
N THR A 54 -0.60 -33.38 -15.10
CA THR A 54 -0.74 -34.60 -14.31
C THR A 54 -0.20 -34.50 -12.88
N LYS A 55 0.80 -33.65 -12.64
CA LYS A 55 1.50 -33.56 -11.34
C LYS A 55 1.21 -32.28 -10.58
N VAL A 56 0.93 -31.17 -11.29
CA VAL A 56 0.56 -29.92 -10.63
C VAL A 56 -0.92 -29.99 -10.27
N LYS A 57 -1.21 -29.82 -8.98
CA LYS A 57 -2.57 -29.78 -8.44
C LYS A 57 -2.92 -28.34 -8.06
N LEU A 58 -4.05 -27.86 -8.55
CA LEU A 58 -4.61 -26.58 -8.16
C LEU A 58 -5.81 -26.83 -7.25
N ILE A 59 -5.94 -26.03 -6.22
CA ILE A 59 -7.10 -26.02 -5.33
C ILE A 59 -7.91 -24.79 -5.71
N GLU A 60 -9.12 -25.00 -6.25
CA GLU A 60 -10.10 -23.96 -6.46
C GLU A 60 -11.04 -23.92 -5.25
N THR A 61 -11.16 -22.76 -4.63
CA THR A 61 -12.06 -22.55 -3.50
C THR A 61 -13.08 -21.48 -3.86
N THR A 62 -14.34 -21.87 -3.93
CA THR A 62 -15.47 -20.95 -4.16
C THR A 62 -16.07 -20.54 -2.83
N ALA A 63 -16.11 -19.25 -2.56
CA ALA A 63 -16.76 -18.71 -1.37
C ALA A 63 -18.17 -18.19 -1.70
N PRO A 64 -19.17 -18.43 -0.85
CA PRO A 64 -20.56 -18.02 -1.09
C PRO A 64 -20.75 -16.49 -0.98
N SER A 65 -19.83 -15.77 -0.34
CA SER A 65 -19.82 -14.32 -0.24
C SER A 65 -18.39 -13.77 -0.18
N ILE A 66 -18.26 -12.48 -0.43
CA ILE A 66 -16.97 -11.79 -0.36
C ILE A 66 -16.39 -11.87 1.06
N GLU A 67 -17.20 -11.76 2.11
CA GLU A 67 -16.76 -11.90 3.50
C GLU A 67 -16.15 -13.29 3.76
N ARG A 68 -16.80 -14.34 3.27
CA ARG A 68 -16.28 -15.70 3.40
C ARG A 68 -15.04 -15.91 2.57
N ALA A 69 -14.94 -15.29 1.38
CA ALA A 69 -13.72 -15.30 0.58
C ALA A 69 -12.54 -14.68 1.35
N PHE A 70 -12.76 -13.54 2.02
CA PHE A 70 -11.76 -12.90 2.86
C PHE A 70 -11.33 -13.76 4.04
N GLN A 71 -12.29 -14.32 4.79
CA GLN A 71 -11.99 -15.20 5.91
C GLN A 71 -11.14 -16.42 5.47
N LEU A 72 -11.52 -17.05 4.35
CA LEU A 72 -10.75 -18.17 3.80
C LEU A 72 -9.36 -17.75 3.35
N PHE A 73 -9.25 -16.57 2.73
CA PHE A 73 -7.98 -16.02 2.27
C PHE A 73 -7.04 -15.69 3.45
N GLU A 74 -7.56 -15.12 4.54
CA GLU A 74 -6.83 -14.91 5.79
C GLU A 74 -6.32 -16.23 6.39
N ILE A 75 -7.20 -17.24 6.48
CA ILE A 75 -6.85 -18.54 7.04
C ILE A 75 -5.77 -19.25 6.19
N LEU A 76 -5.89 -19.19 4.87
CA LEU A 76 -4.93 -19.81 3.95
C LEU A 76 -3.58 -19.10 3.96
N ASN A 77 -3.56 -17.77 4.03
CA ASN A 77 -2.34 -16.98 4.09
C ASN A 77 -1.65 -16.97 5.46
N ASN A 78 -2.36 -17.30 6.54
CA ASN A 78 -1.75 -17.43 7.87
C ASN A 78 -0.74 -18.60 7.95
N ARG A 79 -0.67 -19.46 6.93
CA ARG A 79 0.35 -20.51 6.74
C ARG A 79 1.54 -20.08 5.87
N GLY A 80 1.51 -18.85 5.30
CA GLY A 80 2.57 -18.25 4.46
C GLY A 80 2.90 -16.83 4.90
N GLN A 81 3.16 -15.93 3.96
CA GLN A 81 3.21 -14.48 4.26
C GLN A 81 1.78 -13.99 4.53
N SER A 82 1.55 -13.49 5.74
CA SER A 82 0.28 -12.81 6.06
C SER A 82 0.09 -11.63 5.11
N LEU A 83 -1.14 -11.47 4.60
CA LEU A 83 -1.52 -10.21 3.97
C LEU A 83 -1.14 -9.04 4.88
N GLU A 84 -0.59 -8.00 4.30
CA GLU A 84 -0.40 -6.77 5.05
C GLU A 84 -1.78 -6.31 5.55
N PRO A 85 -1.92 -5.92 6.83
CA PRO A 85 -3.18 -5.41 7.39
C PRO A 85 -3.81 -4.31 6.53
N LEU A 86 -3.00 -3.65 5.73
CA LEU A 86 -3.40 -2.59 4.82
C LEU A 86 -4.17 -3.07 3.59
N ASP A 87 -3.84 -4.23 3.04
CA ASP A 87 -4.57 -4.81 1.90
C ASP A 87 -5.97 -5.24 2.34
N LEU A 88 -6.08 -5.78 3.55
CA LEU A 88 -7.37 -6.08 4.17
C LEU A 88 -8.19 -4.80 4.38
N LEU A 89 -7.56 -3.76 4.90
CA LEU A 89 -8.21 -2.46 5.11
C LEU A 89 -8.71 -1.87 3.79
N LYS A 90 -7.88 -1.82 2.73
CA LYS A 90 -8.28 -1.33 1.41
C LYS A 90 -9.54 -2.03 0.91
N ASN A 91 -9.51 -3.36 0.95
CA ASN A 91 -10.59 -4.17 0.42
C ASN A 91 -11.87 -4.01 1.24
N TYR A 92 -11.76 -3.93 2.57
CA TYR A 92 -12.88 -3.66 3.47
C TYR A 92 -13.53 -2.30 3.17
N LEU A 93 -12.72 -1.25 3.08
CA LEU A 93 -13.20 0.10 2.76
C LEU A 93 -13.84 0.16 1.38
N LEU A 94 -13.21 -0.44 0.37
CA LEU A 94 -13.72 -0.47 -1.00
C LEU A 94 -15.06 -1.23 -1.08
N LYS A 95 -15.18 -2.35 -0.37
CA LYS A 95 -16.44 -3.10 -0.28
C LYS A 95 -17.55 -2.26 0.32
N ASN A 96 -17.31 -1.62 1.48
CA ASN A 96 -18.31 -0.79 2.14
C ASN A 96 -18.72 0.39 1.25
N LEU A 97 -17.75 1.00 0.56
CA LEU A 97 -18.01 2.08 -0.38
C LEU A 97 -18.88 1.61 -1.56
N THR A 98 -18.53 0.48 -2.20
CA THR A 98 -19.27 -0.04 -3.36
C THR A 98 -20.66 -0.54 -3.02
N SER A 99 -20.90 -0.97 -1.77
CA SER A 99 -22.20 -1.43 -1.29
C SER A 99 -23.11 -0.28 -0.81
N ALA A 100 -22.58 0.93 -0.68
CA ALA A 100 -23.34 2.06 -0.18
C ALA A 100 -24.29 2.64 -1.26
N PRO A 101 -25.52 2.98 -0.90
CA PRO A 101 -26.47 3.56 -1.86
C PRO A 101 -26.01 4.93 -2.36
N GLY A 102 -26.19 5.20 -3.65
CA GLY A 102 -25.90 6.51 -4.27
C GLY A 102 -24.42 6.75 -4.59
N ILE A 103 -23.53 5.79 -4.38
CA ILE A 103 -22.12 5.92 -4.77
C ILE A 103 -21.96 5.76 -6.27
N THR A 104 -21.23 6.69 -6.87
CA THR A 104 -20.93 6.73 -8.31
C THR A 104 -19.61 6.00 -8.63
N GLN A 105 -19.45 5.57 -9.88
CA GLN A 105 -18.20 4.99 -10.36
C GLN A 105 -17.01 5.96 -10.24
N ASN A 106 -17.24 7.27 -10.38
CA ASN A 106 -16.20 8.27 -10.19
C ASN A 106 -15.69 8.31 -8.75
N GLN A 107 -16.57 8.22 -7.75
CA GLN A 107 -16.17 8.19 -6.35
C GLN A 107 -15.36 6.93 -6.00
N ILE A 108 -15.72 5.78 -6.58
CA ILE A 108 -14.95 4.53 -6.45
C ILE A 108 -13.57 4.67 -7.09
N LYS A 109 -13.50 5.32 -8.25
CA LYS A 109 -12.23 5.63 -8.92
C LYS A 109 -11.40 6.59 -8.08
N ASP A 110 -11.98 7.68 -7.58
CA ASP A 110 -11.28 8.67 -6.73
C ASP A 110 -10.69 8.02 -5.47
N PHE A 111 -11.42 7.11 -4.82
CA PHE A 111 -10.89 6.31 -3.72
C PHE A 111 -9.67 5.49 -4.16
N SER A 112 -9.78 4.77 -5.28
CA SER A 112 -8.72 3.90 -5.80
C SER A 112 -7.48 4.69 -6.20
N ASP A 113 -7.66 5.84 -6.82
CA ASP A 113 -6.59 6.75 -7.24
C ASP A 113 -5.89 7.37 -6.02
N SER A 114 -6.66 7.84 -5.02
CA SER A 114 -6.13 8.35 -3.75
C SER A 114 -5.32 7.30 -3.01
N TRP A 115 -5.80 6.05 -2.97
CA TRP A 115 -5.09 4.94 -2.34
C TRP A 115 -3.78 4.59 -3.07
N SER A 116 -3.82 4.58 -4.39
CA SER A 116 -2.63 4.31 -5.21
C SER A 116 -1.58 5.42 -5.06
N GLN A 117 -2.04 6.68 -5.03
CA GLN A 117 -1.15 7.83 -4.83
C GLN A 117 -0.53 7.83 -3.43
N PHE A 118 -1.29 7.49 -2.39
CA PHE A 118 -0.76 7.30 -1.04
C PHE A 118 0.39 6.29 -1.00
N LEU A 119 0.22 5.12 -1.61
CA LEU A 119 1.28 4.11 -1.67
C LEU A 119 2.51 4.60 -2.44
N LYS A 120 2.30 5.37 -3.52
CA LYS A 120 3.39 5.99 -4.27
C LYS A 120 4.15 7.02 -3.43
N ASN A 121 3.44 7.86 -2.68
CA ASN A 121 4.06 8.87 -1.81
C ASN A 121 5.00 8.23 -0.78
N LEU A 122 4.61 7.08 -0.19
CA LEU A 122 5.45 6.38 0.79
C LEU A 122 6.69 5.70 0.18
N LYS A 123 6.68 5.42 -1.12
CA LYS A 123 7.85 4.87 -1.84
C LYS A 123 8.81 5.95 -2.28
N ASP A 124 8.31 7.14 -2.61
CA ASP A 124 9.06 8.24 -3.21
C ASP A 124 9.65 9.19 -2.14
N THR A 125 10.44 8.64 -1.24
CA THR A 125 11.09 9.41 -0.15
C THR A 125 12.54 9.77 -0.43
N GLY A 126 13.07 9.34 -1.59
CA GLY A 126 14.49 9.50 -1.90
C GLY A 126 15.44 8.65 -1.07
N LYS A 127 14.93 7.82 -0.14
CA LYS A 127 15.71 6.87 0.65
C LYS A 127 15.69 5.48 0.02
N SER A 128 16.74 4.70 0.27
CA SER A 128 16.87 3.32 -0.24
C SER A 128 15.77 2.36 0.27
N LYS A 129 15.12 2.69 1.39
CA LYS A 129 14.05 1.88 1.98
C LYS A 129 12.74 2.65 1.97
N ALA A 130 11.73 2.07 1.34
CA ALA A 130 10.36 2.59 1.38
C ALA A 130 9.83 2.63 2.82
N ILE A 131 8.94 3.57 3.09
CA ILE A 131 8.22 3.64 4.36
C ILE A 131 7.25 2.47 4.45
N GLU A 132 7.30 1.75 5.56
CA GLU A 132 6.33 0.69 5.85
C GLU A 132 4.93 1.27 6.04
N THR A 133 3.99 0.81 5.25
CA THR A 133 2.62 1.34 5.18
C THR A 133 1.86 1.20 6.50
N SER A 134 2.03 0.08 7.21
CA SER A 134 1.42 -0.14 8.53
C SER A 134 1.96 0.82 9.59
N THR A 135 3.24 1.18 9.53
CA THR A 135 3.83 2.21 10.39
C THR A 135 3.23 3.58 10.11
N PHE A 136 3.09 3.95 8.84
CA PHE A 136 2.45 5.20 8.45
C PHE A 136 1.00 5.28 8.95
N ILE A 137 0.17 4.26 8.70
CA ILE A 137 -1.23 4.25 9.15
C ILE A 137 -1.34 4.35 10.67
N LYS A 138 -0.48 3.63 11.42
CA LYS A 138 -0.42 3.80 12.88
C LYS A 138 -0.14 5.26 13.27
N HIS A 139 0.86 5.89 12.64
CA HIS A 139 1.23 7.28 12.91
C HIS A 139 0.14 8.25 12.48
N PHE A 140 -0.56 7.96 11.38
CA PHE A 140 -1.73 8.72 10.94
C PHE A 140 -2.83 8.74 12.01
N ILE A 141 -3.19 7.58 12.57
CA ILE A 141 -4.21 7.48 13.63
C ILE A 141 -3.74 8.23 14.89
N ILE A 142 -2.50 8.06 15.31
CA ILE A 142 -1.96 8.78 16.47
C ILE A 142 -1.98 10.29 16.25
N GLY A 143 -1.50 10.76 15.09
CA GLY A 143 -1.38 12.20 14.79
C GLY A 143 -2.71 12.90 14.55
N THR A 144 -3.74 12.18 14.07
CA THR A 144 -5.05 12.78 13.76
C THR A 144 -6.10 12.56 14.85
N LYS A 145 -6.02 11.45 15.59
CA LYS A 145 -7.05 11.05 16.56
C LYS A 145 -6.52 10.90 17.99
N ALA A 146 -5.22 11.06 18.21
CA ALA A 146 -4.54 10.82 19.49
C ALA A 146 -4.79 9.42 20.11
N ILE A 147 -5.04 8.42 19.27
CA ILE A 147 -5.31 7.04 19.67
C ILE A 147 -4.08 6.18 19.35
N ASN A 148 -3.57 5.45 20.34
CA ASN A 148 -2.45 4.52 20.13
C ASN A 148 -2.98 3.12 19.75
N VAL A 149 -2.82 2.75 18.48
CA VAL A 149 -3.20 1.43 17.94
C VAL A 149 -1.96 0.60 17.66
N LYS A 150 -1.99 -0.70 17.96
CA LYS A 150 -0.90 -1.62 17.56
C LYS A 150 -1.05 -1.96 16.07
N LYS A 151 0.07 -2.19 15.37
CA LYS A 151 0.05 -2.53 13.94
C LYS A 151 -0.87 -3.71 13.61
N LYS A 152 -0.87 -4.75 14.42
CA LYS A 152 -1.71 -5.94 14.24
C LYS A 152 -3.21 -5.67 14.38
N ASP A 153 -3.58 -4.62 15.10
CA ASP A 153 -4.96 -4.28 15.42
C ASP A 153 -5.51 -3.17 14.49
N LEU A 154 -4.73 -2.73 13.49
CA LEU A 154 -5.11 -1.64 12.58
C LEU A 154 -6.40 -1.95 11.81
N PHE A 155 -6.54 -3.15 11.29
CA PHE A 155 -7.72 -3.56 10.55
C PHE A 155 -8.99 -3.52 11.43
N GLU A 156 -8.93 -4.13 12.62
CA GLU A 156 -10.06 -4.14 13.56
C GLU A 156 -10.43 -2.73 14.03
N HIS A 157 -9.43 -1.85 14.23
CA HIS A 157 -9.70 -0.45 14.58
C HIS A 157 -10.58 0.27 13.55
N PHE A 158 -10.37 0.04 12.25
CA PHE A 158 -11.22 0.65 11.22
C PHE A 158 -12.56 -0.07 11.05
N LYS A 159 -12.60 -1.36 11.25
CA LYS A 159 -13.81 -2.18 11.17
C LYS A 159 -14.81 -1.81 12.28
N ASP A 160 -14.32 -1.64 13.50
CA ASP A 160 -15.16 -1.32 14.68
C ASP A 160 -15.75 0.09 14.62
N ASN A 161 -15.20 0.99 13.80
CA ASN A 161 -15.70 2.35 13.64
C ASN A 161 -16.86 2.50 12.64
N GLU A 162 -17.33 1.42 12.00
CA GLU A 162 -18.49 1.37 11.08
C GLU A 162 -18.58 2.58 10.12
N LEU A 163 -17.47 2.87 9.39
CA LEU A 163 -17.36 4.04 8.53
C LEU A 163 -18.41 4.03 7.42
N VAL A 164 -19.17 5.11 7.29
CA VAL A 164 -20.09 5.33 6.17
C VAL A 164 -19.33 5.81 4.92
N ALA A 165 -19.98 5.79 3.75
CA ALA A 165 -19.33 6.07 2.47
C ALA A 165 -18.61 7.42 2.42
N ASN A 166 -19.19 8.49 2.94
CA ASN A 166 -18.56 9.80 2.99
C ASN A 166 -17.31 9.81 3.88
N ASP A 167 -17.35 9.10 5.01
CA ASP A 167 -16.19 8.97 5.90
C ASP A 167 -15.06 8.20 5.21
N ILE A 168 -15.38 7.18 4.41
CA ILE A 168 -14.41 6.39 3.64
C ILE A 168 -13.73 7.26 2.57
N LEU A 169 -14.50 8.07 1.84
CA LEU A 169 -13.96 8.99 0.85
C LEU A 169 -13.07 10.06 1.50
N GLN A 170 -13.53 10.65 2.59
CA GLN A 170 -12.74 11.62 3.35
C GLN A 170 -11.47 10.98 3.91
N LEU A 171 -11.56 9.81 4.52
CA LEU A 171 -10.43 9.06 5.04
C LEU A 171 -9.37 8.78 3.96
N SER A 172 -9.79 8.36 2.75
CA SER A 172 -8.84 8.12 1.65
C SER A 172 -8.13 9.39 1.19
N SER A 173 -8.84 10.51 1.16
CA SER A 173 -8.28 11.83 0.85
C SER A 173 -7.30 12.30 1.92
N ASP A 174 -7.65 12.14 3.20
CA ASP A 174 -6.80 12.51 4.33
C ASP A 174 -5.53 11.66 4.38
N ILE A 175 -5.65 10.35 4.21
CA ILE A 175 -4.52 9.43 4.12
C ILE A 175 -3.56 9.85 2.99
N ASN A 176 -4.10 10.15 1.80
CA ASN A 176 -3.28 10.60 0.67
C ASN A 176 -2.59 11.94 0.98
N SER A 177 -3.31 12.92 1.50
CA SER A 177 -2.76 14.24 1.83
C SER A 177 -1.67 14.16 2.91
N ILE A 178 -1.93 13.43 3.98
CA ILE A 178 -0.98 13.28 5.10
C ILE A 178 0.21 12.40 4.70
N SER A 179 0.04 11.45 3.76
CA SER A 179 1.17 10.65 3.25
C SER A 179 2.23 11.51 2.55
N LYS A 180 1.83 12.58 1.86
CA LYS A 180 2.76 13.55 1.25
C LYS A 180 3.57 14.27 2.33
N VAL A 181 2.89 14.74 3.38
CA VAL A 181 3.52 15.39 4.53
C VAL A 181 4.50 14.43 5.21
N TYR A 182 4.08 13.20 5.45
CA TYR A 182 4.87 12.17 6.08
C TYR A 182 6.11 11.81 5.24
N ALA A 183 5.94 11.65 3.93
CA ALA A 183 7.05 11.43 3.02
C ALA A 183 8.05 12.59 3.02
N SER A 184 7.54 13.83 3.07
CA SER A 184 8.34 15.05 3.13
C SER A 184 9.19 15.13 4.40
N ILE A 185 8.62 14.82 5.57
CA ILE A 185 9.36 14.75 6.85
C ILE A 185 10.45 13.65 6.80
N ASN A 186 10.20 12.56 6.07
CA ASN A 186 11.13 11.44 5.93
C ASN A 186 12.25 11.64 4.89
N LYS A 187 12.23 12.72 4.11
CA LYS A 187 13.33 13.06 3.22
C LYS A 187 14.62 13.36 4.01
N ASP A 188 15.72 13.52 3.29
CA ASP A 188 16.98 13.93 3.89
C ASP A 188 16.80 15.19 4.75
N PRO A 189 17.24 15.21 6.01
CA PRO A 189 17.10 16.37 6.91
C PRO A 189 17.64 17.69 6.34
N LEU A 190 18.64 17.61 5.45
CA LEU A 190 19.23 18.79 4.82
C LEU A 190 18.34 19.38 3.71
N SER A 191 17.47 18.57 3.12
CA SER A 191 16.66 18.92 1.93
C SER A 191 15.17 18.66 2.07
N ASN A 192 14.66 18.35 3.29
CA ASN A 192 13.25 18.09 3.48
C ASN A 192 12.40 19.38 3.45
N ASP A 193 11.12 19.22 3.06
CA ASP A 193 10.20 20.33 2.92
C ASP A 193 9.58 20.75 4.27
N PHE A 194 9.77 19.98 5.34
CA PHE A 194 9.25 20.32 6.67
C PHE A 194 10.08 21.42 7.32
N LEU A 195 11.39 21.20 7.45
CA LEU A 195 12.33 22.12 8.06
C LEU A 195 13.74 21.82 7.53
N SER A 196 14.09 22.38 6.36
CA SER A 196 15.39 22.17 5.72
C SER A 196 16.54 22.81 6.46
N ASN A 197 17.73 22.21 6.39
CA ASN A 197 18.97 22.68 7.01
C ASN A 197 18.82 22.98 8.51
N ASP A 198 18.19 22.07 9.24
CA ASP A 198 17.96 22.21 10.67
C ASP A 198 18.71 21.09 11.43
N ASP A 199 19.56 21.49 12.38
CA ASP A 199 20.38 20.59 13.16
C ASP A 199 19.54 19.64 14.05
N GLY A 200 18.40 20.09 14.51
CA GLY A 200 17.48 19.29 15.28
C GLY A 200 16.85 18.17 14.44
N MET A 201 16.45 18.48 13.21
CA MET A 201 15.98 17.46 12.24
C MET A 201 17.07 16.43 11.95
N TYR A 202 18.30 16.88 11.73
CA TYR A 202 19.45 15.98 11.54
C TYR A 202 19.67 15.11 12.78
N THR A 203 19.62 15.70 13.96
CA THR A 203 19.77 14.99 15.25
C THR A 203 18.69 13.92 15.43
N LEU A 204 17.41 14.26 15.21
CA LEU A 204 16.30 13.32 15.37
C LEU A 204 16.38 12.14 14.39
N PHE A 205 16.61 12.42 13.11
CA PHE A 205 16.42 11.42 12.06
C PHE A 205 17.71 10.75 11.60
N THR A 206 18.89 11.35 11.87
CA THR A 206 20.18 10.77 11.50
C THR A 206 20.92 10.22 12.73
N LEU A 207 21.04 10.99 13.80
CA LEU A 207 21.77 10.56 14.99
C LEU A 207 20.93 9.62 15.87
N PHE A 208 19.70 10.02 16.19
CA PHE A 208 18.80 9.21 17.04
C PHE A 208 17.99 8.19 16.26
N ASN A 209 17.92 8.29 14.93
CA ASN A 209 17.12 7.43 14.05
C ASN A 209 15.68 7.23 14.56
N THR A 210 15.05 8.32 15.05
CA THR A 210 13.76 8.29 15.71
C THR A 210 12.62 8.35 14.70
N VAL A 211 11.79 7.30 14.66
CA VAL A 211 10.59 7.23 13.81
C VAL A 211 9.33 7.64 14.58
N GLN A 212 9.33 7.49 15.90
CA GLN A 212 8.16 7.68 16.76
C GLN A 212 7.70 9.15 16.86
N ILE A 213 8.54 10.09 16.49
CA ILE A 213 8.25 11.53 16.55
C ILE A 213 7.36 12.03 15.39
N HIS A 214 7.22 11.25 14.31
CA HIS A 214 6.45 11.66 13.14
C HIS A 214 5.00 12.08 13.43
N PRO A 215 4.23 11.36 14.27
CA PRO A 215 2.87 11.78 14.62
C PRO A 215 2.79 13.17 15.23
N LEU A 216 3.84 13.57 15.97
CA LEU A 216 3.92 14.89 16.58
C LEU A 216 4.26 15.98 15.54
N LEU A 217 5.10 15.68 14.55
CA LEU A 217 5.52 16.64 13.53
C LEU A 217 4.45 16.91 12.47
N MET A 218 3.67 15.88 12.08
CA MET A 218 2.70 15.99 10.99
C MET A 218 1.69 17.14 11.13
N PRO A 219 1.07 17.38 12.30
CA PRO A 219 0.13 18.48 12.47
C PRO A 219 0.76 19.87 12.26
N PHE A 220 2.06 19.98 12.46
CA PHE A 220 2.82 21.24 12.34
C PHE A 220 3.38 21.48 10.93
N TYR A 221 3.03 20.65 9.93
CA TYR A 221 3.60 20.78 8.59
C TYR A 221 3.40 22.18 8.00
N ASN A 222 2.22 22.76 8.16
CA ASN A 222 1.88 24.11 7.68
C ASN A 222 2.15 25.22 8.71
N ALA A 223 2.71 24.89 9.88
CA ALA A 223 3.02 25.89 10.90
C ALA A 223 4.18 26.81 10.45
N PRO A 224 4.26 28.03 11.02
CA PRO A 224 5.40 28.92 10.83
C PRO A 224 6.73 28.25 11.18
N ARG A 225 7.81 28.61 10.49
CA ARG A 225 9.15 28.03 10.72
C ARG A 225 9.57 28.10 12.19
N VAL A 226 9.26 29.20 12.87
CA VAL A 226 9.63 29.39 14.29
C VAL A 226 8.98 28.34 15.19
N ASP A 227 7.74 27.95 14.92
CA ASP A 227 7.04 26.95 15.71
C ASP A 227 7.54 25.54 15.40
N LYS A 228 7.89 25.27 14.15
CA LYS A 228 8.56 24.02 13.75
C LYS A 228 9.90 23.86 14.46
N VAL A 229 10.75 24.88 14.48
CA VAL A 229 12.03 24.87 15.18
C VAL A 229 11.82 24.57 16.67
N ARG A 230 10.92 25.30 17.35
CA ARG A 230 10.62 25.07 18.75
C ARG A 230 10.15 23.65 19.05
N LEU A 231 9.30 23.10 18.17
CA LEU A 231 8.81 21.73 18.28
C LEU A 231 9.95 20.73 18.13
N VAL A 232 10.79 20.90 17.12
CA VAL A 232 11.95 20.03 16.86
C VAL A 232 12.94 20.09 18.02
N ASP A 233 13.27 21.27 18.53
CA ASP A 233 14.13 21.44 19.72
C ASP A 233 13.58 20.74 20.95
N ALA A 234 12.27 20.86 21.20
CA ALA A 234 11.61 20.16 22.30
C ALA A 234 11.66 18.64 22.12
N ALA A 235 11.46 18.16 20.88
CA ALA A 235 11.54 16.76 20.55
C ALA A 235 12.96 16.19 20.72
N VAL A 236 14.00 16.93 20.31
CA VAL A 236 15.42 16.56 20.55
C VAL A 236 15.70 16.39 22.03
N ARG A 237 15.30 17.40 22.85
CA ARG A 237 15.49 17.34 24.30
C ARG A 237 14.77 16.16 24.94
N TYR A 238 13.55 15.88 24.50
CA TYR A 238 12.79 14.73 25.00
C TYR A 238 13.47 13.42 24.66
N VAL A 239 13.86 13.20 23.40
CA VAL A 239 14.51 11.97 22.94
C VAL A 239 15.88 11.79 23.58
N ALA A 240 16.62 12.88 23.84
CA ALA A 240 17.92 12.79 24.51
C ALA A 240 17.83 12.50 26.01
N ALA A 241 16.66 12.71 26.64
CA ALA A 241 16.43 12.49 28.06
C ALA A 241 15.89 11.10 28.42
N VAL A 242 15.48 10.32 27.42
CA VAL A 242 14.91 8.97 27.56
C VAL A 242 15.92 7.91 27.14
#